data_ba9b9a8810e6569770bdc864f442d994
#
_entry.id   ba9b9a8810e6569770bdc864f442d994
#
_cell.length_a   1.000
_cell.length_b   1.000
_cell.length_c   1.000
_cell.angle_alpha   90.00
_cell.angle_beta   90.00
_cell.angle_gamma   90.00
#
_symmetry.space_group_name_H-M   'P 1'
#
loop_
_entity.id
_entity.type
_entity.pdbx_description
1 polymer ?
#
loop_
_entity_poly.entity_id
_entity_poly.type
_entity_poly.pdbx_seq_one_letter_code
_entity_poly.pdbx_strand_id
1 'polypeptide(L)'
;MPAPRFDLQSHSVHSDGNHSATEVVEHAARAGVELLALSDHDTVDGVPEALDAGARLGVRIVPATEISAVEGPHEDLHILGYGIVYSDPVLGDRLLDAREDRVRRAERMSDRLRELGFQVDPAPLEARRAAGKPIGRPHLSAAVLEHPANATRLAEEGHGDVSSFIPAYLIQGAPGYVARTHPTVAQAIEWIHDAGGLAVWAHPFWDVKDPTEVLAAVNRYAAAGLDGVEVFYPTHTADQAALLLERCNERGLLATGSSDFHGVEHRLFSRFLAFELYGLEPVLGPIADG
;
A
#
# COMPACT_ATOMS: atom_id res chain seq x y z
N MET A 1 6.92 -25.38 17.50
CA MET A 1 7.51 -24.18 18.12
C MET A 1 6.42 -23.13 18.11
N PRO A 2 6.34 -22.19 19.05
CA PRO A 2 5.41 -21.07 18.92
C PRO A 2 5.69 -20.34 17.60
N ALA A 3 4.65 -19.75 16.99
CA ALA A 3 4.81 -18.94 15.79
C ALA A 3 5.82 -17.80 16.05
N PRO A 4 6.68 -17.46 15.08
CA PRO A 4 7.63 -16.35 15.24
C PRO A 4 6.85 -15.05 15.48
N ARG A 5 7.45 -14.11 16.21
CA ARG A 5 6.91 -12.75 16.28
C ARG A 5 7.11 -12.09 14.92
N PHE A 6 6.02 -11.88 14.22
CA PHE A 6 6.03 -11.43 12.84
C PHE A 6 5.43 -10.03 12.66
N ASP A 7 5.88 -9.35 11.62
CA ASP A 7 5.28 -8.12 11.10
C ASP A 7 5.48 -8.11 9.58
N LEU A 8 4.41 -8.28 8.81
CA LEU A 8 4.51 -8.64 7.40
C LEU A 8 4.20 -7.49 6.44
N GLN A 9 4.19 -6.25 6.93
CA GLN A 9 4.11 -5.07 6.05
C GLN A 9 4.86 -3.90 6.70
N SER A 10 5.82 -3.37 5.96
CA SER A 10 6.60 -2.20 6.37
C SER A 10 7.16 -1.47 5.15
N HIS A 11 7.35 -0.17 5.28
CA HIS A 11 7.74 0.73 4.20
C HIS A 11 9.01 1.48 4.51
N SER A 12 9.84 1.68 3.49
CA SER A 12 11.08 2.43 3.55
C SER A 12 11.03 3.70 2.67
N VAL A 13 12.13 4.41 2.61
CA VAL A 13 12.29 5.58 1.71
C VAL A 13 12.22 5.24 0.24
N HIS A 14 12.23 3.95 -0.13
CA HIS A 14 12.01 3.50 -1.50
C HIS A 14 10.56 3.68 -1.97
N SER A 15 9.62 3.85 -1.03
CA SER A 15 8.24 4.24 -1.31
C SER A 15 7.83 5.49 -0.51
N ASP A 16 7.10 5.33 0.56
CA ASP A 16 6.53 6.42 1.37
C ASP A 16 6.87 6.33 2.87
N GLY A 17 7.69 5.37 3.26
CA GLY A 17 8.29 5.33 4.58
C GLY A 17 9.34 6.43 4.81
N ASN A 18 9.70 6.66 6.07
CA ASN A 18 10.62 7.73 6.47
C ASN A 18 12.04 7.25 6.81
N HIS A 19 12.30 5.95 6.76
CA HIS A 19 13.57 5.32 7.11
C HIS A 19 14.16 4.53 5.95
N SER A 20 15.48 4.38 5.88
CA SER A 20 16.13 3.43 4.98
C SER A 20 15.69 2.00 5.31
N ALA A 21 15.84 1.07 4.37
CA ALA A 21 15.52 -0.33 4.61
C ALA A 21 16.29 -0.91 5.80
N THR A 22 17.57 -0.53 5.97
CA THR A 22 18.39 -0.88 7.15
C THR A 22 17.76 -0.38 8.45
N GLU A 23 17.37 0.89 8.53
CA GLU A 23 16.76 1.47 9.73
C GLU A 23 15.41 0.83 10.05
N VAL A 24 14.61 0.48 9.04
CA VAL A 24 13.35 -0.28 9.20
C VAL A 24 13.63 -1.61 9.91
N VAL A 25 14.61 -2.38 9.43
CA VAL A 25 15.00 -3.66 10.04
C VAL A 25 15.56 -3.47 11.46
N GLU A 26 16.33 -2.41 11.71
CA GLU A 26 16.81 -2.07 13.06
C GLU A 26 15.66 -1.77 14.03
N HIS A 27 14.64 -1.02 13.58
CA HIS A 27 13.45 -0.76 14.38
C HIS A 27 12.67 -2.04 14.68
N ALA A 28 12.51 -2.92 13.69
CA ALA A 28 11.87 -4.22 13.84
C ALA A 28 12.61 -5.10 14.86
N ALA A 29 13.95 -5.20 14.74
CA ALA A 29 14.77 -5.94 15.68
C ALA A 29 14.64 -5.43 17.13
N ARG A 30 14.68 -4.12 17.32
CA ARG A 30 14.46 -3.50 18.65
C ARG A 30 13.08 -3.79 19.22
N ALA A 31 12.06 -3.90 18.37
CA ALA A 31 10.70 -4.29 18.77
C ALA A 31 10.56 -5.79 19.05
N GLY A 32 11.58 -6.59 18.71
CA GLY A 32 11.57 -8.05 18.89
C GLY A 32 10.82 -8.78 17.78
N VAL A 33 10.73 -8.20 16.59
CA VAL A 33 10.24 -8.89 15.38
C VAL A 33 11.27 -9.93 14.96
N GLU A 34 10.82 -11.15 14.69
CA GLU A 34 11.64 -12.28 14.25
C GLU A 34 11.47 -12.57 12.75
N LEU A 35 10.27 -12.25 12.22
CA LEU A 35 9.91 -12.39 10.81
C LEU A 35 9.33 -11.08 10.31
N LEU A 36 10.00 -10.45 9.34
CA LEU A 36 9.64 -9.14 8.79
C LEU A 36 9.48 -9.24 7.28
N ALA A 37 8.47 -8.55 6.72
CA ALA A 37 8.46 -8.24 5.30
C ALA A 37 8.66 -6.73 5.09
N LEU A 38 9.63 -6.37 4.23
CA LEU A 38 9.71 -5.03 3.65
C LEU A 38 8.93 -5.06 2.35
N SER A 39 7.84 -4.30 2.31
CA SER A 39 6.83 -4.35 1.25
C SER A 39 6.58 -2.99 0.61
N ASP A 40 7.64 -2.29 0.23
CA ASP A 40 7.54 -0.98 -0.41
C ASP A 40 6.54 -0.95 -1.57
N HIS A 41 5.77 0.14 -1.68
CA HIS A 41 4.76 0.31 -2.72
C HIS A 41 5.37 0.29 -4.13
N ASP A 42 4.88 -0.64 -4.95
CA ASP A 42 5.21 -0.79 -6.37
C ASP A 42 6.73 -0.86 -6.65
N THR A 43 7.55 -1.36 -5.68
CA THR A 43 9.00 -1.53 -5.84
C THR A 43 9.57 -2.65 -4.98
N VAL A 44 10.73 -3.14 -5.37
CA VAL A 44 11.53 -4.13 -4.63
C VAL A 44 12.94 -3.60 -4.32
N ASP A 45 13.19 -2.31 -4.58
CA ASP A 45 14.52 -1.71 -4.53
C ASP A 45 15.14 -1.76 -3.11
N GLY A 46 14.31 -1.74 -2.05
CA GLY A 46 14.75 -1.84 -0.66
C GLY A 46 15.06 -3.27 -0.19
N VAL A 47 14.60 -4.30 -0.91
CA VAL A 47 14.71 -5.70 -0.47
C VAL A 47 16.15 -6.17 -0.27
N PRO A 48 17.11 -5.91 -1.17
CA PRO A 48 18.50 -6.32 -0.96
C PRO A 48 19.11 -5.75 0.32
N GLU A 49 18.86 -4.46 0.59
CA GLU A 49 19.35 -3.78 1.79
C GLU A 49 18.72 -4.38 3.06
N ALA A 50 17.41 -4.67 3.03
CA ALA A 50 16.71 -5.29 4.13
C ALA A 50 17.23 -6.71 4.43
N LEU A 51 17.49 -7.52 3.41
CA LEU A 51 18.08 -8.86 3.55
C LEU A 51 19.44 -8.81 4.23
N ASP A 52 20.33 -7.91 3.80
CA ASP A 52 21.64 -7.70 4.38
C ASP A 52 21.54 -7.25 5.84
N ALA A 53 20.62 -6.33 6.16
CA ALA A 53 20.39 -5.87 7.52
C ALA A 53 19.82 -7.00 8.40
N GLY A 54 18.85 -7.76 7.88
CA GLY A 54 18.24 -8.89 8.57
C GLY A 54 19.25 -9.97 8.96
N ALA A 55 20.15 -10.32 8.03
CA ALA A 55 21.24 -11.28 8.29
C ALA A 55 22.18 -10.82 9.42
N ARG A 56 22.45 -9.52 9.53
CA ARG A 56 23.29 -8.96 10.60
C ARG A 56 22.57 -8.88 11.95
N LEU A 57 21.26 -8.63 11.94
CA LEU A 57 20.48 -8.34 13.14
C LEU A 57 19.70 -9.55 13.66
N GLY A 58 19.73 -10.67 12.95
CA GLY A 58 19.01 -11.89 13.31
C GLY A 58 17.49 -11.79 13.09
N VAL A 59 17.04 -10.91 12.19
CA VAL A 59 15.66 -10.81 11.73
C VAL A 59 15.54 -11.50 10.39
N ARG A 60 14.62 -12.46 10.28
CA ARG A 60 14.35 -13.12 9.01
C ARG A 60 13.51 -12.19 8.13
N ILE A 61 13.99 -11.90 6.92
CA ILE A 61 13.33 -11.03 5.96
C ILE A 61 12.62 -11.88 4.89
N VAL A 62 11.33 -11.63 4.71
CA VAL A 62 10.55 -12.13 3.57
C VAL A 62 10.66 -11.09 2.46
N PRO A 63 11.25 -11.41 1.29
CA PRO A 63 11.22 -10.52 0.14
C PRO A 63 9.77 -10.21 -0.24
N ALA A 64 9.41 -8.92 -0.31
CA ALA A 64 8.02 -8.54 -0.57
C ALA A 64 7.92 -7.23 -1.36
N THR A 65 6.74 -6.96 -1.85
CA THR A 65 6.29 -5.67 -2.41
C THR A 65 4.80 -5.50 -2.15
N GLU A 66 4.32 -4.27 -2.08
CA GLU A 66 2.91 -3.97 -2.03
C GLU A 66 2.47 -3.34 -3.35
N ILE A 67 1.71 -4.09 -4.15
CA ILE A 67 1.25 -3.64 -5.47
C ILE A 67 -0.07 -2.89 -5.31
N SER A 68 -0.07 -1.63 -5.74
CA SER A 68 -1.28 -0.84 -5.77
C SER A 68 -2.14 -1.24 -6.97
N ALA A 69 -3.36 -1.68 -6.71
CA ALA A 69 -4.27 -2.23 -7.72
C ALA A 69 -5.62 -1.52 -7.76
N VAL A 70 -6.41 -1.80 -8.80
CA VAL A 70 -7.74 -1.22 -8.98
C VAL A 70 -8.78 -2.31 -9.18
N GLU A 71 -9.99 -2.10 -8.65
CA GLU A 71 -11.18 -2.89 -9.00
C GLU A 71 -12.46 -2.05 -8.87
N GLY A 72 -13.17 -1.90 -9.97
CA GLY A 72 -14.43 -1.14 -10.01
C GLY A 72 -14.24 0.31 -9.52
N PRO A 73 -14.93 0.72 -8.43
CA PRO A 73 -14.79 2.05 -7.87
C PRO A 73 -13.54 2.22 -6.98
N HIS A 74 -12.87 1.13 -6.60
CA HIS A 74 -11.71 1.16 -5.71
C HIS A 74 -10.42 1.31 -6.53
N GLU A 75 -9.66 2.35 -6.25
CA GLU A 75 -8.49 2.74 -7.04
C GLU A 75 -7.14 2.60 -6.32
N ASP A 76 -7.18 2.29 -5.05
CA ASP A 76 -6.00 2.14 -4.21
C ASP A 76 -6.15 0.88 -3.32
N LEU A 77 -6.57 -0.25 -3.92
CA LEU A 77 -6.49 -1.56 -3.28
C LEU A 77 -5.05 -2.04 -3.34
N HIS A 78 -4.61 -2.69 -2.29
CA HIS A 78 -3.23 -3.13 -2.18
C HIS A 78 -3.13 -4.65 -2.09
N ILE A 79 -2.23 -5.23 -2.91
CA ILE A 79 -1.94 -6.66 -2.91
C ILE A 79 -0.47 -6.85 -2.53
N LEU A 80 -0.24 -7.48 -1.38
CA LEU A 80 1.09 -7.84 -0.89
C LEU A 80 1.58 -9.08 -1.62
N GLY A 81 2.78 -9.02 -2.16
CA GLY A 81 3.48 -10.18 -2.74
C GLY A 81 4.58 -10.65 -1.79
N TYR A 82 4.45 -11.84 -1.22
CA TYR A 82 5.45 -12.41 -0.31
C TYR A 82 6.26 -13.52 -0.96
N GLY A 83 7.54 -13.61 -0.61
CA GLY A 83 8.44 -14.65 -1.09
C GLY A 83 8.76 -14.55 -2.59
N ILE A 84 8.60 -13.36 -3.16
CA ILE A 84 8.87 -13.07 -4.57
C ILE A 84 10.36 -13.19 -4.91
N VAL A 85 10.66 -13.58 -6.12
CA VAL A 85 12.00 -13.43 -6.71
C VAL A 85 12.21 -11.95 -7.04
N TYR A 86 12.65 -11.17 -6.06
CA TYR A 86 12.79 -9.70 -6.18
C TYR A 86 13.76 -9.25 -7.28
N SER A 87 14.63 -10.14 -7.78
CA SER A 87 15.52 -9.89 -8.91
C SER A 87 14.93 -10.27 -10.27
N ASP A 88 13.65 -10.68 -10.32
CA ASP A 88 12.96 -10.98 -11.57
C ASP A 88 12.79 -9.69 -12.40
N PRO A 89 13.41 -9.61 -13.60
CA PRO A 89 13.33 -8.42 -14.43
C PRO A 89 11.89 -8.16 -14.93
N VAL A 90 11.07 -9.18 -15.10
CA VAL A 90 9.69 -9.02 -15.57
C VAL A 90 8.84 -8.35 -14.49
N LEU A 91 8.99 -8.77 -13.22
CA LEU A 91 8.35 -8.10 -12.10
C LEU A 91 8.86 -6.65 -11.98
N GLY A 92 10.16 -6.43 -12.08
CA GLY A 92 10.77 -5.10 -12.03
C GLY A 92 10.19 -4.15 -13.08
N ASP A 93 10.09 -4.59 -14.32
CA ASP A 93 9.52 -3.80 -15.44
C ASP A 93 8.03 -3.49 -15.21
N ARG A 94 7.24 -4.46 -14.72
CA ARG A 94 5.81 -4.28 -14.40
C ARG A 94 5.59 -3.26 -13.27
N LEU A 95 6.38 -3.34 -12.21
CA LEU A 95 6.33 -2.40 -11.08
C LEU A 95 6.73 -0.98 -11.52
N LEU A 96 7.76 -0.88 -12.36
CA LEU A 96 8.18 0.41 -12.94
C LEU A 96 7.06 1.03 -13.78
N ASP A 97 6.42 0.26 -14.68
CA ASP A 97 5.33 0.77 -15.52
C ASP A 97 4.11 1.21 -14.66
N ALA A 98 3.79 0.47 -13.59
CA ALA A 98 2.74 0.87 -12.65
C ALA A 98 3.06 2.20 -11.94
N ARG A 99 4.32 2.41 -11.52
CA ARG A 99 4.78 3.69 -10.96
C ARG A 99 4.70 4.83 -11.97
N GLU A 100 5.15 4.59 -13.20
CA GLU A 100 5.09 5.57 -14.28
C GLU A 100 3.65 5.91 -14.67
N ASP A 101 2.72 4.94 -14.68
CA ASP A 101 1.30 5.23 -14.93
C ASP A 101 0.72 6.13 -13.85
N ARG A 102 1.13 5.94 -12.57
CA ARG A 102 0.74 6.85 -11.48
C ARG A 102 1.22 8.28 -11.74
N VAL A 103 2.46 8.45 -12.23
CA VAL A 103 2.99 9.77 -12.60
C VAL A 103 2.22 10.35 -13.78
N ARG A 104 2.03 9.58 -14.86
CA ARG A 104 1.25 10.00 -16.04
C ARG A 104 -0.19 10.37 -15.68
N ARG A 105 -0.80 9.64 -14.74
CA ARG A 105 -2.14 9.96 -14.22
C ARG A 105 -2.16 11.30 -13.49
N ALA A 106 -1.18 11.56 -12.62
CA ALA A 106 -1.08 12.83 -11.90
C ALA A 106 -0.91 13.99 -12.86
N GLU A 107 -0.15 13.84 -13.95
CA GLU A 107 -0.02 14.83 -15.03
C GLU A 107 -1.37 15.10 -15.69
N ARG A 108 -2.08 14.05 -16.11
CA ARG A 108 -3.42 14.19 -16.72
C ARG A 108 -4.42 14.87 -15.78
N MET A 109 -4.38 14.58 -14.47
CA MET A 109 -5.20 15.26 -13.46
C MET A 109 -4.81 16.74 -13.34
N SER A 110 -3.51 17.03 -13.34
CA SER A 110 -2.98 18.41 -13.33
C SER A 110 -3.46 19.19 -14.55
N ASP A 111 -3.42 18.59 -15.74
CA ASP A 111 -3.91 19.23 -16.97
C ASP A 111 -5.41 19.51 -16.92
N ARG A 112 -6.21 18.55 -16.42
CA ARG A 112 -7.64 18.78 -16.20
C ARG A 112 -7.92 19.90 -15.20
N LEU A 113 -7.16 20.01 -14.12
CA LEU A 113 -7.30 21.13 -13.20
C LEU A 113 -6.99 22.48 -13.87
N ARG A 114 -5.98 22.53 -14.77
CA ARG A 114 -5.69 23.71 -15.57
C ARG A 114 -6.80 24.04 -16.57
N GLU A 115 -7.37 23.04 -17.23
CA GLU A 115 -8.55 23.20 -18.12
C GLU A 115 -9.78 23.75 -17.36
N LEU A 116 -9.94 23.37 -16.07
CA LEU A 116 -10.95 23.91 -15.18
C LEU A 116 -10.63 25.35 -14.70
N GLY A 117 -9.48 25.91 -15.11
CA GLY A 117 -9.07 27.28 -14.80
C GLY A 117 -8.25 27.44 -13.53
N PHE A 118 -7.82 26.36 -12.86
CA PHE A 118 -6.88 26.45 -11.76
C PHE A 118 -5.45 26.66 -12.24
N GLN A 119 -4.69 27.41 -11.47
CA GLN A 119 -3.24 27.45 -11.59
C GLN A 119 -2.66 26.32 -10.74
N VAL A 120 -1.80 25.48 -11.33
CA VAL A 120 -1.13 24.36 -10.65
C VAL A 120 0.36 24.65 -10.63
N ASP A 121 0.93 24.83 -9.44
CA ASP A 121 2.38 25.03 -9.30
C ASP A 121 3.10 23.71 -9.67
N PRO A 122 3.93 23.70 -10.72
CA PRO A 122 4.66 22.49 -11.12
C PRO A 122 5.85 22.17 -10.20
N ALA A 123 6.44 23.16 -9.54
CA ALA A 123 7.72 23.01 -8.86
C ALA A 123 7.71 21.94 -7.75
N PRO A 124 6.71 21.88 -6.84
CA PRO A 124 6.65 20.82 -5.83
C PRO A 124 6.47 19.42 -6.45
N LEU A 125 5.71 19.32 -7.55
CA LEU A 125 5.45 18.05 -8.23
C LEU A 125 6.70 17.55 -8.97
N GLU A 126 7.41 18.43 -9.64
CA GLU A 126 8.68 18.14 -10.31
C GLU A 126 9.78 17.73 -9.32
N ALA A 127 9.87 18.40 -8.17
CA ALA A 127 10.80 18.05 -7.11
C ALA A 127 10.54 16.62 -6.57
N ARG A 128 9.26 16.24 -6.40
CA ARG A 128 8.90 14.86 -5.99
C ARG A 128 9.26 13.84 -7.06
N ARG A 129 8.97 14.15 -8.34
CA ARG A 129 9.34 13.29 -9.47
C ARG A 129 10.85 13.07 -9.53
N ALA A 130 11.64 14.16 -9.45
CA ALA A 130 13.10 14.07 -9.46
C ALA A 130 13.67 13.26 -8.31
N ALA A 131 12.97 13.22 -7.17
CA ALA A 131 13.29 12.41 -6.00
C ALA A 131 12.75 10.96 -6.09
N GLY A 132 12.12 10.56 -7.20
CA GLY A 132 11.51 9.23 -7.36
C GLY A 132 10.28 8.99 -6.47
N LYS A 133 9.73 10.04 -5.85
CA LYS A 133 8.61 9.93 -4.91
C LYS A 133 7.25 9.96 -5.63
N PRO A 134 6.26 9.18 -5.15
CA PRO A 134 4.94 9.16 -5.76
C PRO A 134 4.24 10.52 -5.68
N ILE A 135 3.46 10.84 -6.72
CA ILE A 135 2.60 12.02 -6.76
C ILE A 135 1.15 11.56 -6.64
N GLY A 136 0.53 11.84 -5.50
CA GLY A 136 -0.87 11.52 -5.24
C GLY A 136 -1.78 12.75 -5.23
N ARG A 137 -3.08 12.51 -5.06
CA ARG A 137 -4.12 13.56 -4.95
C ARG A 137 -3.81 14.66 -3.92
N PRO A 138 -3.28 14.35 -2.72
CA PRO A 138 -2.89 15.40 -1.77
C PRO A 138 -1.83 16.35 -2.30
N HIS A 139 -0.86 15.86 -3.07
CA HIS A 139 0.21 16.69 -3.64
C HIS A 139 -0.32 17.61 -4.76
N LEU A 140 -1.23 17.10 -5.60
CA LEU A 140 -1.93 17.90 -6.61
C LEU A 140 -2.80 18.98 -5.96
N SER A 141 -3.51 18.61 -4.88
CA SER A 141 -4.32 19.56 -4.11
C SER A 141 -3.45 20.67 -3.52
N ALA A 142 -2.33 20.34 -2.88
CA ALA A 142 -1.40 21.33 -2.34
C ALA A 142 -0.88 22.28 -3.43
N ALA A 143 -0.51 21.74 -4.60
CA ALA A 143 -0.03 22.55 -5.73
C ALA A 143 -1.09 23.54 -6.29
N VAL A 144 -2.37 23.28 -6.07
CA VAL A 144 -3.47 24.20 -6.39
C VAL A 144 -3.74 25.17 -5.24
N LEU A 145 -3.86 24.66 -4.01
CA LEU A 145 -4.26 25.41 -2.82
C LEU A 145 -3.23 26.47 -2.44
N GLU A 146 -1.94 26.17 -2.61
CA GLU A 146 -0.84 27.08 -2.28
C GLU A 146 -0.60 28.14 -3.37
N HIS A 147 -1.21 28.01 -4.56
CA HIS A 147 -1.02 28.96 -5.64
C HIS A 147 -1.89 30.22 -5.41
N PRO A 148 -1.29 31.44 -5.27
CA PRO A 148 -2.02 32.65 -4.89
C PRO A 148 -3.17 33.04 -5.82
N ALA A 149 -3.05 32.74 -7.12
CA ALA A 149 -4.08 33.07 -8.11
C ALA A 149 -5.40 32.30 -7.91
N ASN A 150 -5.38 31.21 -7.15
CA ASN A 150 -6.58 30.39 -6.86
C ASN A 150 -7.32 30.83 -5.59
N ALA A 151 -6.70 31.67 -4.75
CA ALA A 151 -7.20 31.95 -3.40
C ALA A 151 -8.63 32.48 -3.34
N THR A 152 -8.98 33.44 -4.23
CA THR A 152 -10.34 34.01 -4.27
C THR A 152 -11.36 32.96 -4.66
N ARG A 153 -11.12 32.21 -5.72
CA ARG A 153 -12.00 31.18 -6.20
C ARG A 153 -12.22 30.06 -5.16
N LEU A 154 -11.14 29.58 -4.56
CA LEU A 154 -11.18 28.54 -3.53
C LEU A 154 -11.98 28.97 -2.30
N ALA A 155 -11.87 30.25 -1.90
CA ALA A 155 -12.67 30.81 -0.81
C ALA A 155 -14.17 30.91 -1.16
N GLU A 156 -14.49 31.34 -2.38
CA GLU A 156 -15.87 31.45 -2.88
C GLU A 156 -16.53 30.06 -3.01
N GLU A 157 -15.78 29.05 -3.45
CA GLU A 157 -16.26 27.68 -3.60
C GLU A 157 -16.24 26.87 -2.28
N GLY A 158 -15.60 27.37 -1.23
CA GLY A 158 -15.49 26.69 0.08
C GLY A 158 -14.51 25.51 0.09
N HIS A 159 -13.53 25.51 -0.82
CA HIS A 159 -12.55 24.41 -0.99
C HIS A 159 -11.13 24.87 -0.66
N GLY A 160 -10.95 25.48 0.51
CA GLY A 160 -9.67 26.06 0.94
C GLY A 160 -8.66 25.08 1.56
N ASP A 161 -8.97 23.81 1.68
CA ASP A 161 -8.10 22.77 2.23
C ASP A 161 -8.17 21.46 1.44
N VAL A 162 -7.20 20.56 1.69
CA VAL A 162 -7.08 19.27 1.00
C VAL A 162 -8.33 18.39 1.20
N SER A 163 -8.93 18.45 2.39
CA SER A 163 -10.08 17.59 2.75
C SER A 163 -11.36 17.97 2.02
N SER A 164 -11.52 19.24 1.66
CA SER A 164 -12.64 19.75 0.86
C SER A 164 -12.35 19.73 -0.64
N PHE A 165 -11.09 19.98 -1.04
CA PHE A 165 -10.70 20.04 -2.47
C PHE A 165 -10.72 18.66 -3.15
N ILE A 166 -10.16 17.62 -2.51
CA ILE A 166 -10.10 16.27 -3.09
C ILE A 166 -11.50 15.76 -3.46
N PRO A 167 -12.51 15.76 -2.56
CA PRO A 167 -13.86 15.30 -2.91
C PRO A 167 -14.51 16.12 -4.02
N ALA A 168 -14.24 17.43 -4.08
CA ALA A 168 -14.83 18.30 -5.08
C ALA A 168 -14.24 18.11 -6.49
N TYR A 169 -12.94 17.77 -6.59
CA TYR A 169 -12.26 17.81 -7.87
C TYR A 169 -11.54 16.52 -8.28
N LEU A 170 -11.13 15.66 -7.34
CA LEU A 170 -10.13 14.60 -7.59
C LEU A 170 -10.60 13.17 -7.23
N ILE A 171 -11.88 12.96 -6.93
CA ILE A 171 -12.46 11.62 -6.76
C ILE A 171 -13.29 11.22 -7.99
N GLN A 172 -13.68 9.96 -8.05
CA GLN A 172 -14.53 9.44 -9.13
C GLN A 172 -15.79 10.27 -9.30
N GLY A 173 -16.05 10.67 -10.55
CA GLY A 173 -17.18 11.55 -10.90
C GLY A 173 -16.89 13.05 -10.79
N ALA A 174 -15.79 13.45 -10.15
CA ALA A 174 -15.38 14.85 -10.05
C ALA A 174 -14.66 15.33 -11.34
N PRO A 175 -14.71 16.64 -11.68
CA PRO A 175 -14.30 17.13 -12.99
C PRO A 175 -12.80 17.04 -13.29
N GLY A 176 -11.94 17.09 -12.28
CA GLY A 176 -10.48 16.95 -12.43
C GLY A 176 -9.98 15.51 -12.32
N TYR A 177 -10.91 14.56 -12.07
CA TYR A 177 -10.56 13.18 -11.88
C TYR A 177 -10.13 12.47 -13.16
N VAL A 178 -9.10 11.61 -13.03
CA VAL A 178 -8.69 10.65 -14.06
C VAL A 178 -8.62 9.29 -13.41
N ALA A 179 -9.32 8.30 -13.98
CA ALA A 179 -9.33 6.93 -13.47
C ALA A 179 -7.93 6.32 -13.55
N ARG A 180 -7.58 5.51 -12.55
CA ARG A 180 -6.49 4.55 -12.64
C ARG A 180 -7.02 3.31 -13.37
N THR A 181 -6.23 2.71 -14.21
CA THR A 181 -6.71 1.63 -15.08
C THR A 181 -5.98 0.31 -14.85
N HIS A 182 -4.79 0.34 -14.29
CA HIS A 182 -4.00 -0.86 -14.01
C HIS A 182 -2.89 -0.63 -12.96
N PRO A 183 -2.32 -1.72 -12.36
CA PRO A 183 -2.82 -3.07 -12.53
C PRO A 183 -4.21 -3.24 -11.89
N THR A 184 -5.00 -4.15 -12.42
CA THR A 184 -6.17 -4.68 -11.71
C THR A 184 -5.72 -5.63 -10.61
N VAL A 185 -6.60 -5.94 -9.64
CA VAL A 185 -6.31 -6.92 -8.58
C VAL A 185 -5.89 -8.28 -9.20
N ALA A 186 -6.58 -8.74 -10.23
CA ALA A 186 -6.23 -9.99 -10.91
C ALA A 186 -4.83 -9.94 -11.56
N GLN A 187 -4.46 -8.81 -12.16
CA GLN A 187 -3.11 -8.62 -12.71
C GLN A 187 -2.04 -8.55 -11.62
N ALA A 188 -2.31 -7.91 -10.50
CA ALA A 188 -1.38 -7.88 -9.37
C ALA A 188 -1.11 -9.28 -8.81
N ILE A 189 -2.16 -10.10 -8.66
CA ILE A 189 -2.05 -11.51 -8.26
C ILE A 189 -1.20 -12.29 -9.28
N GLU A 190 -1.48 -12.15 -10.57
CA GLU A 190 -0.71 -12.81 -11.65
C GLU A 190 0.76 -12.41 -11.61
N TRP A 191 1.08 -11.12 -11.45
CA TRP A 191 2.46 -10.63 -11.39
C TRP A 191 3.25 -11.22 -10.22
N ILE A 192 2.59 -11.33 -9.06
CA ILE A 192 3.18 -11.93 -7.86
C ILE A 192 3.44 -13.42 -8.08
N HIS A 193 2.49 -14.15 -8.65
CA HIS A 193 2.65 -15.58 -8.94
C HIS A 193 3.73 -15.85 -9.99
N ASP A 194 3.77 -15.04 -11.06
CA ASP A 194 4.83 -15.13 -12.08
C ASP A 194 6.24 -14.95 -11.47
N ALA A 195 6.34 -14.12 -10.43
CA ALA A 195 7.58 -13.93 -9.67
C ALA A 195 7.79 -14.99 -8.56
N GLY A 196 6.98 -16.05 -8.51
CA GLY A 196 7.10 -17.17 -7.56
C GLY A 196 6.57 -16.87 -6.16
N GLY A 197 5.89 -15.76 -5.94
CA GLY A 197 5.38 -15.31 -4.65
C GLY A 197 3.97 -15.75 -4.33
N LEU A 198 3.50 -15.35 -3.14
CA LEU A 198 2.14 -15.53 -2.63
C LEU A 198 1.45 -14.17 -2.55
N ALA A 199 0.24 -14.08 -3.12
CA ALA A 199 -0.55 -12.85 -3.17
C ALA A 199 -1.52 -12.75 -1.98
N VAL A 200 -1.44 -11.66 -1.22
CA VAL A 200 -2.28 -11.43 -0.03
C VAL A 200 -2.94 -10.05 -0.12
N TRP A 201 -4.26 -9.98 0.07
CA TRP A 201 -4.95 -8.69 0.10
C TRP A 201 -4.66 -7.95 1.39
N ALA A 202 -4.04 -6.77 1.29
CA ALA A 202 -3.67 -5.91 2.40
C ALA A 202 -4.91 -5.20 3.00
N HIS A 203 -4.95 -5.05 4.29
CA HIS A 203 -5.86 -4.22 5.11
C HIS A 203 -7.28 -4.02 4.53
N PRO A 204 -8.08 -5.07 4.26
CA PRO A 204 -9.35 -4.99 3.52
C PRO A 204 -10.31 -3.91 4.01
N PHE A 205 -10.42 -3.71 5.34
CA PHE A 205 -11.30 -2.71 5.93
C PHE A 205 -10.76 -1.29 5.94
N TRP A 206 -9.52 -1.08 5.45
CA TRP A 206 -8.99 0.27 5.24
C TRP A 206 -9.68 0.96 4.05
N ASP A 207 -9.86 0.25 2.96
CA ASP A 207 -10.40 0.76 1.69
C ASP A 207 -11.90 0.50 1.56
N VAL A 208 -12.36 -0.70 1.94
CA VAL A 208 -13.76 -1.14 1.83
C VAL A 208 -14.37 -1.22 3.22
N LYS A 209 -15.42 -0.43 3.47
CA LYS A 209 -16.01 -0.33 4.83
C LYS A 209 -17.15 -1.32 5.09
N ASP A 210 -17.86 -1.74 4.05
CA ASP A 210 -18.99 -2.68 4.16
C ASP A 210 -18.46 -4.12 4.28
N PRO A 211 -18.72 -4.82 5.39
CA PRO A 211 -18.29 -6.21 5.57
C PRO A 211 -18.83 -7.15 4.48
N THR A 212 -20.02 -6.90 3.96
CA THR A 212 -20.61 -7.72 2.88
C THR A 212 -19.80 -7.59 1.59
N GLU A 213 -19.39 -6.35 1.28
CA GLU A 213 -18.56 -6.06 0.11
C GLU A 213 -17.16 -6.64 0.26
N VAL A 214 -16.54 -6.52 1.46
CA VAL A 214 -15.24 -7.13 1.76
C VAL A 214 -15.29 -8.65 1.55
N LEU A 215 -16.27 -9.36 2.10
CA LEU A 215 -16.39 -10.80 1.94
C LEU A 215 -16.68 -11.21 0.48
N ALA A 216 -17.46 -10.41 -0.25
CA ALA A 216 -17.67 -10.63 -1.68
C ALA A 216 -16.38 -10.43 -2.48
N ALA A 217 -15.55 -9.43 -2.14
CA ALA A 217 -14.25 -9.18 -2.74
C ALA A 217 -13.27 -10.33 -2.45
N VAL A 218 -13.17 -10.81 -1.20
CA VAL A 218 -12.35 -11.99 -0.85
C VAL A 218 -12.73 -13.19 -1.73
N ASN A 219 -14.02 -13.44 -1.93
CA ASN A 219 -14.47 -14.54 -2.78
C ASN A 219 -14.06 -14.38 -4.24
N ARG A 220 -14.14 -13.14 -4.78
CA ARG A 220 -13.71 -12.84 -6.16
C ARG A 220 -12.20 -12.97 -6.32
N TYR A 221 -11.43 -12.47 -5.35
CA TYR A 221 -9.97 -12.51 -5.40
C TYR A 221 -9.45 -13.93 -5.19
N ALA A 222 -10.06 -14.72 -4.31
CA ALA A 222 -9.75 -16.15 -4.17
C ALA A 222 -10.00 -16.91 -5.48
N ALA A 223 -11.07 -16.58 -6.22
CA ALA A 223 -11.32 -17.16 -7.54
C ALA A 223 -10.30 -16.70 -8.62
N ALA A 224 -9.65 -15.55 -8.42
CA ALA A 224 -8.55 -15.04 -9.24
C ALA A 224 -7.17 -15.55 -8.79
N GLY A 225 -7.09 -16.37 -7.74
CA GLY A 225 -5.85 -16.97 -7.25
C GLY A 225 -5.26 -16.32 -6.01
N LEU A 226 -5.96 -15.44 -5.30
CA LEU A 226 -5.47 -14.86 -4.05
C LEU A 226 -5.13 -15.97 -3.04
N ASP A 227 -3.94 -15.90 -2.43
CA ASP A 227 -3.45 -16.89 -1.47
C ASP A 227 -3.81 -16.57 -0.02
N GLY A 228 -4.06 -15.31 0.31
CA GLY A 228 -4.36 -14.90 1.67
C GLY A 228 -4.96 -13.52 1.82
N VAL A 229 -5.27 -13.18 3.07
CA VAL A 229 -5.82 -11.87 3.47
C VAL A 229 -5.08 -11.38 4.70
N GLU A 230 -4.79 -10.10 4.77
CA GLU A 230 -4.31 -9.48 6.00
C GLU A 230 -5.46 -9.29 6.98
N VAL A 231 -5.51 -10.19 7.96
CA VAL A 231 -6.58 -10.27 8.97
C VAL A 231 -6.30 -9.32 10.14
N PHE A 232 -5.04 -9.28 10.56
CA PHE A 232 -4.61 -8.56 11.77
C PHE A 232 -3.91 -7.25 11.38
N TYR A 233 -4.62 -6.14 11.53
CA TYR A 233 -4.17 -4.82 11.12
C TYR A 233 -4.51 -3.77 12.19
N PRO A 234 -3.74 -2.69 12.36
CA PRO A 234 -3.90 -1.73 13.47
C PRO A 234 -5.30 -1.13 13.61
N THR A 235 -6.04 -0.99 12.51
CA THR A 235 -7.40 -0.41 12.53
C THR A 235 -8.52 -1.43 12.44
N HIS A 236 -8.21 -2.72 12.32
CA HIS A 236 -9.22 -3.77 12.35
C HIS A 236 -9.74 -4.00 13.77
N THR A 237 -11.03 -4.12 13.90
CA THR A 237 -11.68 -4.52 15.17
C THR A 237 -11.64 -6.03 15.35
N ALA A 238 -11.90 -6.51 16.59
CA ALA A 238 -12.01 -7.93 16.87
C ALA A 238 -13.05 -8.64 15.98
N ASP A 239 -14.20 -8.00 15.75
CA ASP A 239 -15.26 -8.56 14.90
C ASP A 239 -14.82 -8.65 13.43
N GLN A 240 -14.11 -7.65 12.93
CA GLN A 240 -13.55 -7.65 11.58
C GLN A 240 -12.48 -8.74 11.41
N ALA A 241 -11.56 -8.86 12.36
CA ALA A 241 -10.55 -9.91 12.35
C ALA A 241 -11.17 -11.31 12.40
N ALA A 242 -12.16 -11.53 13.27
CA ALA A 242 -12.88 -12.81 13.36
C ALA A 242 -13.60 -13.14 12.04
N LEU A 243 -14.28 -12.16 11.44
CA LEU A 243 -15.00 -12.29 10.16
C LEU A 243 -14.06 -12.67 9.00
N LEU A 244 -12.91 -11.99 8.90
CA LEU A 244 -11.91 -12.30 7.89
C LEU A 244 -11.28 -13.67 8.09
N LEU A 245 -10.91 -14.01 9.33
CA LEU A 245 -10.31 -15.30 9.65
C LEU A 245 -11.26 -16.47 9.35
N GLU A 246 -12.55 -16.33 9.70
CA GLU A 246 -13.57 -17.32 9.34
C GLU A 246 -13.61 -17.52 7.81
N ARG A 247 -13.63 -16.43 7.05
CA ARG A 247 -13.62 -16.50 5.57
C ARG A 247 -12.33 -17.12 5.02
N CYS A 248 -11.18 -16.81 5.62
CA CYS A 248 -9.90 -17.43 5.24
C CYS A 248 -9.95 -18.95 5.46
N ASN A 249 -10.43 -19.40 6.63
CA ASN A 249 -10.57 -20.81 6.95
C ASN A 249 -11.52 -21.55 5.99
N GLU A 250 -12.67 -20.94 5.65
CA GLU A 250 -13.62 -21.52 4.69
C GLU A 250 -13.03 -21.69 3.28
N ARG A 251 -12.09 -20.82 2.90
CA ARG A 251 -11.48 -20.81 1.57
C ARG A 251 -10.11 -21.44 1.50
N GLY A 252 -9.52 -21.84 2.63
CA GLY A 252 -8.15 -22.34 2.71
C GLY A 252 -7.10 -21.28 2.42
N LEU A 253 -7.41 -19.99 2.73
CA LEU A 253 -6.53 -18.86 2.55
C LEU A 253 -5.62 -18.63 3.76
N LEU A 254 -4.47 -18.04 3.53
CA LEU A 254 -3.59 -17.55 4.59
C LEU A 254 -4.25 -16.37 5.33
N ALA A 255 -3.89 -16.22 6.61
CA ALA A 255 -4.34 -15.13 7.47
C ALA A 255 -3.12 -14.45 8.07
N THR A 256 -2.71 -13.32 7.49
CA THR A 256 -1.52 -12.56 7.87
C THR A 256 -1.84 -11.37 8.76
N GLY A 257 -0.82 -10.62 9.15
CA GLY A 257 -1.00 -9.37 9.88
C GLY A 257 0.27 -8.53 9.87
N SER A 258 0.10 -7.25 10.12
CA SER A 258 1.18 -6.28 10.13
C SER A 258 0.84 -5.03 10.93
N SER A 259 1.88 -4.26 11.21
CA SER A 259 1.73 -2.89 11.73
C SER A 259 1.72 -1.82 10.64
N ASP A 260 2.03 -2.20 9.40
CA ASP A 260 2.13 -1.28 8.28
C ASP A 260 3.09 -0.10 8.57
N PHE A 261 4.26 -0.44 9.12
CA PHE A 261 5.21 0.54 9.64
C PHE A 261 5.75 1.46 8.55
N HIS A 262 5.53 2.77 8.71
CA HIS A 262 6.02 3.83 7.82
C HIS A 262 7.10 4.72 8.45
N GLY A 263 7.36 4.54 9.76
CA GLY A 263 8.37 5.31 10.49
C GLY A 263 7.88 5.86 11.81
N VAL A 264 8.81 6.12 12.74
CA VAL A 264 8.51 6.49 14.12
C VAL A 264 7.75 7.83 14.26
N GLU A 265 7.78 8.66 13.24
CA GLU A 265 7.08 9.95 13.19
C GLU A 265 5.71 9.85 12.51
N HIS A 266 5.35 8.69 11.95
CA HIS A 266 4.08 8.53 11.30
C HIS A 266 2.93 8.53 12.31
N ARG A 267 1.82 9.19 11.99
CA ARG A 267 0.73 9.40 12.94
C ARG A 267 0.07 8.09 13.43
N LEU A 268 -0.10 7.10 12.55
CA LEU A 268 -0.80 5.84 12.84
C LEU A 268 0.16 4.64 12.84
N PHE A 269 1.05 4.57 11.87
CA PHE A 269 1.88 3.42 11.56
C PHE A 269 3.33 3.64 12.01
N SER A 270 3.50 3.94 13.31
CA SER A 270 4.78 4.38 13.88
C SER A 270 5.50 3.33 14.74
N ARG A 271 4.92 2.14 14.91
CA ARG A 271 5.48 1.11 15.78
C ARG A 271 5.22 -0.28 15.21
N PHE A 272 6.25 -1.11 15.21
CA PHE A 272 6.12 -2.53 14.92
C PHE A 272 5.23 -3.24 15.93
N LEU A 273 4.61 -4.34 15.50
CA LEU A 273 3.70 -5.17 16.28
C LEU A 273 2.50 -4.40 16.86
N ALA A 274 2.09 -3.32 16.20
CA ALA A 274 0.98 -2.46 16.63
C ALA A 274 -0.39 -2.95 16.13
N PHE A 275 -0.56 -4.26 16.01
CA PHE A 275 -1.82 -4.93 15.68
C PHE A 275 -2.17 -5.94 16.76
N GLU A 276 -3.45 -6.31 16.84
CA GLU A 276 -3.96 -7.22 17.85
C GLU A 276 -4.43 -8.53 17.22
N LEU A 277 -4.07 -9.67 17.81
CA LEU A 277 -4.53 -10.98 17.38
C LEU A 277 -5.89 -11.36 17.96
N TYR A 278 -6.38 -10.67 18.98
CA TYR A 278 -7.67 -10.91 19.64
C TYR A 278 -7.87 -12.34 20.15
N GLY A 279 -6.77 -13.05 20.45
CA GLY A 279 -6.79 -14.46 20.81
C GLY A 279 -7.06 -15.42 19.66
N LEU A 280 -7.00 -14.92 18.43
CA LEU A 280 -7.11 -15.71 17.19
C LEU A 280 -5.72 -16.14 16.74
N GLU A 281 -5.66 -17.21 15.91
CA GLU A 281 -4.40 -17.77 15.42
C GLU A 281 -4.17 -17.35 13.96
N PRO A 282 -3.04 -16.70 13.62
CA PRO A 282 -2.67 -16.40 12.25
C PRO A 282 -2.33 -17.69 11.48
N VAL A 283 -2.54 -17.67 10.17
CA VAL A 283 -2.22 -18.77 9.26
C VAL A 283 -1.21 -18.27 8.23
N LEU A 284 0.08 -18.37 8.54
CA LEU A 284 1.15 -17.82 7.71
C LEU A 284 1.60 -18.79 6.61
N GLY A 285 1.40 -20.10 6.78
CA GLY A 285 1.80 -21.09 5.79
C GLY A 285 3.28 -20.97 5.39
N PRO A 286 3.58 -21.04 4.07
CA PRO A 286 4.97 -20.98 3.58
C PRO A 286 5.68 -19.65 3.90
N ILE A 287 4.97 -18.56 4.18
CA ILE A 287 5.58 -17.28 4.57
C ILE A 287 6.37 -17.45 5.88
N ALA A 288 5.90 -18.31 6.79
CA ALA A 288 6.60 -18.58 8.04
C ALA A 288 7.89 -19.40 7.86
N ASP A 289 8.00 -20.14 6.76
CA ASP A 289 9.16 -21.03 6.49
C ASP A 289 10.29 -20.27 5.77
N GLY A 290 9.98 -19.15 5.13
CA GLY A 290 10.76 -18.04 4.57
C GLY A 290 11.79 -18.27 3.60
#